data_a01260a7311cb50dca9ef00a46a540e6
#
_entry.id   a01260a7311cb50dca9ef00a46a540e6
#
_cell.length_a   1.000
_cell.length_b   1.000
_cell.length_c   1.000
_cell.angle_alpha   90.00
_cell.angle_beta   90.00
_cell.angle_gamma   90.00
#
_symmetry.space_group_name_H-M   'P 1'
#
loop_
_entity.id
_entity.type
_entity.pdbx_description
1 polymer ?
#
loop_
_entity_poly.entity_id
_entity_poly.type
_entity_poly.pdbx_seq_one_letter_code
_entity_poly.pdbx_strand_id
1 'polypeptide(L)'
;MKKTFKKLMAALLAVALLCAMAVPAFAAEGSGSITIDKAIDGETYTAYKIFDVVSSKVETDGSTTYVYKVADGWADFFTNNTVKNYVSVDTHGQPTWITGKESDADLQAFAKLALTYASTNSITGNTATASDGKAVISGLTAGYYVVSTTAGSLCILNTNGSDLTIDEKNVAPTIDKKIDGNKDSNDAAIGDVVNYTVTIHAKKGATGYVLTDTMTKGLTFNKDVKVTVGSNELTLNNEYAVTAPADGATFKVTFAESYLNTIDSDTDIVVSYTATVNKDAEIGNTGNTNTAQLKYGNNSTVQSTTTTYSYEFDLVKTDSSNKLLIGAKFKLYDSATGTNPVELIKDAATGNYRVAEKNEDGAVKEIEIDSFKAVTISGLNKKTYYLEETLAPGGYNKLTERQPVELGKEGFVADATINNSGSEGATWTEGGVRVINNTGATLPSTGGMGTTLFYVIGGGLMVAAVVLLVTKKRMENK
;
A
#
# COMPACT_ATOMS: atom_id res chain seq x y z
N MET A 1 33.68 10.20 -26.39
CA MET A 1 32.45 10.92 -26.74
C MET A 1 32.51 12.43 -26.47
N LYS A 2 32.99 12.93 -25.30
CA LYS A 2 33.07 14.39 -25.01
C LYS A 2 33.88 15.24 -26.04
N LYS A 3 34.87 14.70 -26.70
CA LYS A 3 35.70 15.45 -27.70
C LYS A 3 35.05 15.51 -29.08
N THR A 4 34.23 14.54 -29.47
CA THR A 4 33.55 14.50 -30.77
C THR A 4 32.33 15.43 -30.77
N PHE A 5 31.62 15.50 -29.64
CA PHE A 5 30.47 16.38 -29.48
C PHE A 5 30.84 17.87 -29.52
N LYS A 6 31.96 18.25 -28.85
CA LYS A 6 32.45 19.65 -28.91
C LYS A 6 32.89 20.08 -30.30
N LYS A 7 33.38 19.17 -31.14
CA LYS A 7 33.77 19.47 -32.51
C LYS A 7 32.57 19.63 -33.45
N LEU A 8 31.48 18.90 -33.19
CA LEU A 8 30.22 19.03 -33.97
C LEU A 8 29.51 20.37 -33.70
N MET A 9 29.58 20.89 -32.48
CA MET A 9 28.95 22.14 -32.08
C MET A 9 29.72 23.39 -32.52
N ALA A 10 31.06 23.31 -32.57
CA ALA A 10 31.89 24.40 -33.07
C ALA A 10 31.72 24.64 -34.60
N ALA A 11 31.23 23.61 -35.32
CA ALA A 11 30.95 23.75 -36.77
C ALA A 11 29.67 24.55 -37.09
N LEU A 12 28.77 24.76 -36.11
CA LEU A 12 27.57 25.62 -36.26
C LEU A 12 27.87 27.11 -36.25
N LEU A 13 29.08 27.53 -35.87
CA LEU A 13 29.43 28.93 -35.62
C LEU A 13 30.12 29.64 -36.81
N ALA A 14 30.37 28.97 -37.93
CA ALA A 14 31.21 29.54 -38.96
C ALA A 14 30.73 29.34 -40.41
N VAL A 15 29.43 29.67 -40.73
CA VAL A 15 29.09 29.84 -42.17
C VAL A 15 28.00 30.90 -42.34
N ALA A 16 28.39 32.15 -42.21
CA ALA A 16 27.80 33.19 -43.00
C ALA A 16 28.79 33.51 -44.10
N LEU A 17 28.71 32.91 -45.27
CA LEU A 17 29.03 33.34 -46.64
C LEU A 17 29.37 32.09 -47.48
N LEU A 18 28.52 31.81 -48.41
CA LEU A 18 28.75 31.64 -49.84
C LEU A 18 27.58 30.88 -50.49
N CYS A 19 26.71 31.67 -51.09
CA CYS A 19 25.76 31.17 -52.07
C CYS A 19 26.48 30.78 -53.37
N ALA A 20 26.00 29.68 -53.93
CA ALA A 20 26.23 29.11 -55.24
C ALA A 20 27.37 28.10 -55.34
N MET A 21 27.00 26.80 -55.20
CA MET A 21 27.28 25.77 -56.18
C MET A 21 26.63 24.45 -55.77
N ALA A 22 25.96 23.86 -56.71
CA ALA A 22 25.46 22.47 -56.77
C ALA A 22 24.87 21.90 -55.48
N VAL A 23 23.58 22.01 -55.38
CA VAL A 23 22.75 21.23 -54.45
C VAL A 23 22.86 19.78 -54.92
N PRO A 24 23.58 18.85 -54.23
CA PRO A 24 23.19 17.48 -54.37
C PRO A 24 21.81 17.35 -53.75
N ALA A 25 20.86 16.83 -54.53
CA ALA A 25 19.51 16.56 -54.07
C ALA A 25 19.54 15.65 -52.83
N PHE A 26 19.54 16.24 -51.64
CA PHE A 26 19.22 15.52 -50.41
C PHE A 26 17.68 15.44 -50.23
N ALA A 27 17.01 14.97 -51.26
CA ALA A 27 15.67 14.42 -51.15
C ALA A 27 15.79 12.90 -51.21
N ALA A 28 16.51 12.32 -50.30
CA ALA A 28 16.34 10.90 -50.04
C ALA A 28 15.14 10.80 -49.12
N GLU A 29 14.04 10.24 -49.61
CA GLU A 29 12.98 9.69 -48.78
C GLU A 29 13.63 8.94 -47.60
N GLY A 30 13.21 9.26 -46.36
CA GLY A 30 13.76 8.88 -45.08
C GLY A 30 14.48 7.53 -45.02
N SER A 31 15.80 7.56 -45.08
CA SER A 31 16.65 6.37 -45.02
C SER A 31 17.38 6.21 -43.69
N GLY A 32 17.34 7.23 -42.82
CA GLY A 32 17.99 7.21 -41.52
C GLY A 32 17.13 6.60 -40.43
N SER A 33 17.77 6.10 -39.40
CA SER A 33 17.11 5.62 -38.19
C SER A 33 17.80 6.15 -36.92
N ILE A 34 17.04 6.23 -35.83
CA ILE A 34 17.54 6.40 -34.47
C ILE A 34 17.23 5.15 -33.71
N THR A 35 18.27 4.41 -33.34
CA THR A 35 18.16 3.24 -32.47
C THR A 35 18.41 3.65 -31.02
N ILE A 36 17.48 3.33 -30.15
CA ILE A 36 17.62 3.50 -28.70
C ILE A 36 17.96 2.13 -28.13
N ASP A 37 19.21 1.96 -27.68
CA ASP A 37 19.66 0.77 -26.96
C ASP A 37 19.33 0.88 -25.47
N LYS A 38 19.15 -0.25 -24.78
CA LYS A 38 18.71 -0.34 -23.40
C LYS A 38 17.35 0.33 -23.18
N ALA A 39 16.55 0.38 -24.22
CA ALA A 39 15.19 0.92 -24.16
C ALA A 39 14.32 0.13 -23.18
N ILE A 40 13.40 0.82 -22.54
CA ILE A 40 12.45 0.18 -21.60
C ILE A 40 11.36 -0.50 -22.44
N ASP A 41 11.25 -1.83 -22.36
CA ASP A 41 10.28 -2.59 -23.13
C ASP A 41 8.83 -2.10 -22.90
N GLY A 42 8.09 -1.97 -24.01
CA GLY A 42 6.74 -1.42 -24.02
C GLY A 42 6.66 0.11 -24.06
N GLU A 43 7.78 0.83 -23.79
CA GLU A 43 7.81 2.29 -23.92
C GLU A 43 7.78 2.74 -25.38
N THR A 44 7.09 3.87 -25.61
CA THR A 44 7.05 4.53 -26.93
C THR A 44 8.03 5.69 -26.98
N TYR A 45 8.91 5.64 -27.94
CA TYR A 45 9.92 6.67 -28.23
C TYR A 45 9.46 7.47 -29.45
N THR A 46 9.50 8.79 -29.36
CA THR A 46 9.06 9.70 -30.45
C THR A 46 10.17 10.65 -30.82
N ALA A 47 10.58 10.67 -32.08
CA ALA A 47 11.56 11.62 -32.61
C ALA A 47 10.83 12.79 -33.28
N TYR A 48 11.02 13.99 -32.77
CA TYR A 48 10.50 15.24 -33.33
C TYR A 48 11.61 15.97 -34.04
N LYS A 49 11.46 16.21 -35.36
CA LYS A 49 12.43 16.96 -36.14
C LYS A 49 12.21 18.47 -35.93
N ILE A 50 13.19 19.13 -35.35
CA ILE A 50 13.17 20.57 -35.05
C ILE A 50 13.78 21.39 -36.18
N PHE A 51 14.84 20.85 -36.82
CA PHE A 51 15.48 21.51 -37.96
C PHE A 51 15.65 20.52 -39.11
N ASP A 52 15.41 20.98 -40.31
CA ASP A 52 15.74 20.32 -41.58
C ASP A 52 17.16 20.65 -41.99
N VAL A 53 17.88 19.66 -42.56
CA VAL A 53 19.14 19.91 -43.28
C VAL A 53 18.83 20.39 -44.67
N VAL A 54 19.26 21.61 -44.99
CA VAL A 54 19.02 22.21 -46.34
C VAL A 54 20.23 22.08 -47.26
N SER A 55 21.45 21.97 -46.71
CA SER A 55 22.67 21.68 -47.46
C SER A 55 23.76 21.13 -46.55
N SER A 56 24.78 20.53 -47.18
CA SER A 56 25.96 20.10 -46.46
C SER A 56 27.21 20.37 -47.28
N LYS A 57 28.35 20.51 -46.61
CA LYS A 57 29.69 20.69 -47.25
C LYS A 57 30.67 19.72 -46.53
N VAL A 58 31.42 18.98 -47.34
CA VAL A 58 32.52 18.18 -46.84
C VAL A 58 33.74 19.10 -46.75
N GLU A 59 34.31 19.25 -45.59
CA GLU A 59 35.52 20.05 -45.34
C GLU A 59 36.79 19.30 -45.72
N THR A 60 37.91 20.05 -45.85
CA THR A 60 39.20 19.48 -46.26
C THR A 60 39.77 18.46 -45.28
N ASP A 61 39.33 18.44 -44.03
CA ASP A 61 39.69 17.47 -43.01
C ASP A 61 38.79 16.22 -42.99
N GLY A 62 37.85 16.13 -43.95
CA GLY A 62 36.89 15.03 -44.07
C GLY A 62 35.69 15.17 -43.17
N SER A 63 35.53 16.23 -42.38
CA SER A 63 34.34 16.53 -41.63
C SER A 63 33.25 17.07 -42.55
N THR A 64 31.98 16.92 -42.13
CA THR A 64 30.84 17.47 -42.87
C THR A 64 30.15 18.54 -42.04
N THR A 65 29.97 19.71 -42.63
CA THR A 65 29.23 20.84 -42.07
C THR A 65 27.84 20.84 -42.67
N TYR A 66 26.81 21.05 -41.85
CA TYR A 66 25.40 21.10 -42.28
C TYR A 66 24.79 22.48 -42.06
N VAL A 67 23.97 22.89 -43.01
CA VAL A 67 23.14 24.11 -42.91
C VAL A 67 21.74 23.66 -42.57
N TYR A 68 21.17 24.24 -41.52
CA TYR A 68 19.86 23.90 -41.01
C TYR A 68 18.86 25.03 -41.29
N LYS A 69 17.59 24.65 -41.36
CA LYS A 69 16.44 25.53 -41.32
C LYS A 69 15.42 25.02 -40.34
N VAL A 70 14.67 25.89 -39.70
CA VAL A 70 13.56 25.52 -38.84
C VAL A 70 12.58 24.63 -39.60
N ALA A 71 12.26 23.45 -39.03
CA ALA A 71 11.32 22.50 -39.61
C ALA A 71 9.86 23.04 -39.56
N ASP A 72 9.02 22.50 -40.42
CA ASP A 72 7.61 22.90 -40.49
C ASP A 72 6.90 22.67 -39.13
N GLY A 73 6.05 23.62 -38.73
CA GLY A 73 5.33 23.64 -37.48
C GLY A 73 6.12 24.18 -36.28
N TRP A 74 7.43 24.47 -36.41
CA TRP A 74 8.25 24.91 -35.28
C TRP A 74 8.54 26.43 -35.28
N ALA A 75 8.09 27.19 -36.27
CA ALA A 75 8.39 28.59 -36.36
C ALA A 75 8.02 29.40 -35.10
N ASP A 76 6.82 29.18 -34.58
CA ASP A 76 6.29 29.90 -33.40
C ASP A 76 7.07 29.52 -32.11
N PHE A 77 7.62 28.29 -32.01
CA PHE A 77 8.46 27.88 -30.91
C PHE A 77 9.66 28.82 -30.72
N PHE A 78 10.29 29.21 -31.80
CA PHE A 78 11.46 30.08 -31.78
C PHE A 78 11.14 31.59 -31.61
N THR A 79 9.85 31.97 -31.59
CA THR A 79 9.44 33.31 -31.17
C THR A 79 9.43 33.52 -29.68
N ASN A 80 9.37 32.39 -28.88
CA ASN A 80 9.33 32.42 -27.43
C ASN A 80 10.64 32.97 -26.84
N ASN A 81 10.54 33.93 -25.91
CA ASN A 81 11.70 34.58 -25.30
C ASN A 81 12.58 33.62 -24.49
N THR A 82 12.01 32.59 -23.85
CA THR A 82 12.79 31.59 -23.13
C THR A 82 13.62 30.72 -24.08
N VAL A 83 13.04 30.35 -25.24
CA VAL A 83 13.73 29.55 -26.27
C VAL A 83 14.86 30.34 -26.90
N LYS A 84 14.67 31.66 -27.11
CA LYS A 84 15.73 32.55 -27.63
C LYS A 84 16.97 32.66 -26.77
N ASN A 85 16.91 32.23 -25.50
CA ASN A 85 18.11 32.09 -24.65
C ASN A 85 19.01 30.93 -25.06
N TYR A 86 18.54 30.00 -25.88
CA TYR A 86 19.27 28.81 -26.35
C TYR A 86 19.59 28.88 -27.84
N VAL A 87 18.61 29.26 -28.65
CA VAL A 87 18.75 29.30 -30.12
C VAL A 87 18.19 30.61 -30.66
N SER A 88 18.95 31.30 -31.46
CA SER A 88 18.46 32.41 -32.31
C SER A 88 18.16 31.90 -33.72
N VAL A 89 17.11 32.44 -34.35
CA VAL A 89 16.75 32.09 -35.72
C VAL A 89 16.74 33.40 -36.53
N ASP A 90 17.42 33.41 -37.67
CA ASP A 90 17.48 34.56 -38.55
C ASP A 90 16.21 34.71 -39.43
N THR A 91 16.16 35.76 -40.25
CA THR A 91 15.04 36.05 -41.15
C THR A 91 14.83 35.00 -42.25
N HIS A 92 15.80 34.12 -42.49
CA HIS A 92 15.76 33.02 -43.45
C HIS A 92 15.41 31.67 -42.78
N GLY A 93 15.15 31.69 -41.49
CA GLY A 93 14.83 30.48 -40.69
C GLY A 93 16.05 29.66 -40.32
N GLN A 94 17.26 30.22 -40.42
CA GLN A 94 18.49 29.52 -40.06
C GLN A 94 18.74 29.62 -38.54
N PRO A 95 18.87 28.48 -37.82
CA PRO A 95 19.14 28.48 -36.40
C PRO A 95 20.62 28.69 -36.10
N THR A 96 20.90 29.42 -35.02
CA THR A 96 22.24 29.56 -34.43
C THR A 96 22.14 29.36 -32.95
N TRP A 97 22.95 28.42 -32.41
CA TRP A 97 22.97 28.17 -30.98
C TRP A 97 23.64 29.33 -30.24
N ILE A 98 23.09 29.73 -29.12
CA ILE A 98 23.67 30.85 -28.34
C ILE A 98 24.95 30.34 -27.65
N THR A 99 26.03 31.10 -27.85
CA THR A 99 27.36 30.76 -27.28
C THR A 99 27.30 30.59 -25.75
N GLY A 100 27.84 29.49 -25.25
CA GLY A 100 27.82 29.15 -23.82
C GLY A 100 26.57 28.44 -23.34
N LYS A 101 25.63 28.12 -24.24
CA LYS A 101 24.42 27.36 -23.97
C LYS A 101 24.48 25.91 -24.49
N GLU A 102 25.69 25.36 -24.56
CA GLU A 102 25.98 24.01 -25.08
C GLU A 102 26.20 22.98 -23.96
N SER A 103 25.98 23.32 -22.69
CA SER A 103 26.10 22.37 -21.59
C SER A 103 25.01 21.28 -21.66
N ASP A 104 25.27 20.11 -21.10
CA ASP A 104 24.27 19.04 -21.03
C ASP A 104 22.97 19.54 -20.35
N ALA A 105 23.09 20.41 -19.35
CA ALA A 105 21.92 21.01 -18.65
C ALA A 105 21.13 21.97 -19.55
N ASP A 106 21.81 22.83 -20.34
CA ASP A 106 21.15 23.72 -21.27
C ASP A 106 20.45 22.96 -22.40
N LEU A 107 21.08 21.90 -22.92
CA LEU A 107 20.50 21.03 -23.96
C LEU A 107 19.25 20.31 -23.44
N GLN A 108 19.28 19.82 -22.20
CA GLN A 108 18.13 19.20 -21.57
C GLN A 108 16.99 20.20 -21.32
N ALA A 109 17.30 21.42 -20.87
CA ALA A 109 16.30 22.47 -20.68
C ALA A 109 15.64 22.86 -22.00
N PHE A 110 16.42 23.00 -23.07
CA PHE A 110 15.89 23.26 -24.41
C PHE A 110 15.02 22.10 -24.92
N ALA A 111 15.47 20.83 -24.74
CA ALA A 111 14.70 19.66 -25.14
C ALA A 111 13.35 19.62 -24.44
N LYS A 112 13.29 19.94 -23.14
CA LYS A 112 12.07 19.99 -22.36
C LYS A 112 11.09 21.05 -22.91
N LEU A 113 11.58 22.24 -23.26
CA LEU A 113 10.75 23.28 -23.90
C LEU A 113 10.21 22.80 -25.25
N ALA A 114 11.05 22.14 -26.07
CA ALA A 114 10.65 21.61 -27.37
C ALA A 114 9.58 20.52 -27.25
N LEU A 115 9.74 19.58 -26.31
CA LEU A 115 8.77 18.50 -26.08
C LEU A 115 7.43 19.03 -25.54
N THR A 116 7.48 20.03 -24.65
CA THR A 116 6.27 20.73 -24.17
C THR A 116 5.54 21.40 -25.33
N TYR A 117 6.28 22.08 -26.20
CA TYR A 117 5.70 22.74 -27.40
C TYR A 117 5.09 21.69 -28.34
N ALA A 118 5.81 20.61 -28.64
CA ALA A 118 5.31 19.53 -29.50
C ALA A 118 4.00 18.94 -29.01
N SER A 119 3.91 18.66 -27.72
CA SER A 119 2.68 18.15 -27.07
C SER A 119 1.52 19.15 -27.15
N THR A 120 1.78 20.43 -26.80
CA THR A 120 0.74 21.47 -26.77
C THR A 120 0.20 21.81 -28.17
N ASN A 121 1.06 21.74 -29.20
CA ASN A 121 0.71 22.12 -30.56
C ASN A 121 0.48 20.91 -31.48
N SER A 122 0.38 19.69 -30.91
CA SER A 122 0.10 18.47 -31.67
C SER A 122 1.09 18.24 -32.83
N ILE A 123 2.38 18.53 -32.60
CA ILE A 123 3.42 18.27 -33.62
C ILE A 123 3.56 16.74 -33.74
N THR A 124 3.51 16.25 -34.97
CA THR A 124 3.67 14.82 -35.24
C THR A 124 5.15 14.45 -35.30
N GLY A 125 5.54 13.40 -34.57
CA GLY A 125 6.88 12.79 -34.62
C GLY A 125 6.83 11.36 -35.16
N ASN A 126 8.00 10.82 -35.54
CA ASN A 126 8.14 9.42 -35.88
C ASN A 126 8.28 8.60 -34.58
N THR A 127 7.57 7.49 -34.49
CA THR A 127 7.49 6.70 -33.25
C THR A 127 8.01 5.27 -33.42
N ALA A 128 8.52 4.69 -32.32
CA ALA A 128 8.78 3.27 -32.20
C ALA A 128 8.51 2.81 -30.76
N THR A 129 7.92 1.62 -30.59
CA THR A 129 7.75 0.97 -29.30
C THR A 129 8.91 0.01 -29.06
N ALA A 130 9.51 0.05 -27.86
CA ALA A 130 10.62 -0.80 -27.50
C ALA A 130 10.20 -2.27 -27.33
N SER A 131 11.07 -3.16 -27.78
CA SER A 131 11.02 -4.60 -27.55
C SER A 131 12.44 -5.16 -27.47
N ASP A 132 12.68 -6.11 -26.56
CA ASP A 132 13.99 -6.74 -26.35
C ASP A 132 15.11 -5.72 -26.05
N GLY A 133 14.78 -4.69 -25.27
CA GLY A 133 15.72 -3.64 -24.88
C GLY A 133 16.10 -2.67 -26.00
N LYS A 134 15.32 -2.60 -27.08
CA LYS A 134 15.58 -1.73 -28.24
C LYS A 134 14.32 -1.06 -28.77
N ALA A 135 14.47 0.21 -29.20
CA ALA A 135 13.50 0.88 -30.06
C ALA A 135 14.18 1.43 -31.29
N VAL A 136 13.65 1.20 -32.48
CA VAL A 136 14.22 1.68 -33.75
C VAL A 136 13.23 2.60 -34.44
N ILE A 137 13.47 3.90 -34.36
CA ILE A 137 12.68 4.92 -35.06
C ILE A 137 13.27 5.05 -36.46
N SER A 138 12.57 4.55 -37.46
CA SER A 138 13.02 4.52 -38.86
C SER A 138 12.31 5.55 -39.75
N GLY A 139 12.74 5.67 -41.01
CA GLY A 139 12.14 6.60 -41.97
C GLY A 139 12.48 8.06 -41.71
N LEU A 140 13.60 8.33 -41.04
CA LEU A 140 14.01 9.69 -40.70
C LEU A 140 14.79 10.33 -41.87
N THR A 141 14.41 11.56 -42.22
CA THR A 141 15.19 12.39 -43.15
C THR A 141 16.30 13.11 -42.39
N ALA A 142 17.33 13.60 -43.11
CA ALA A 142 18.40 14.37 -42.49
C ALA A 142 17.84 15.59 -41.73
N GLY A 143 18.26 15.76 -40.47
CA GLY A 143 17.70 16.80 -39.61
C GLY A 143 18.26 16.76 -38.19
N TYR A 144 17.75 17.67 -37.37
CA TYR A 144 18.07 17.76 -35.97
C TYR A 144 16.81 17.37 -35.15
N TYR A 145 16.94 16.36 -34.32
CA TYR A 145 15.81 15.74 -33.64
C TYR A 145 15.91 15.85 -32.12
N VAL A 146 14.76 16.02 -31.48
CA VAL A 146 14.56 15.73 -30.07
C VAL A 146 13.80 14.42 -29.94
N VAL A 147 14.29 13.51 -29.14
CA VAL A 147 13.63 12.23 -28.85
C VAL A 147 12.97 12.31 -27.48
N SER A 148 11.67 12.05 -27.42
CA SER A 148 10.92 11.87 -26.18
C SER A 148 10.70 10.39 -25.90
N THR A 149 10.58 10.07 -24.64
CA THR A 149 10.11 8.78 -24.13
C THR A 149 9.05 9.05 -23.09
N THR A 150 8.16 8.09 -22.86
CA THR A 150 7.18 8.18 -21.78
C THR A 150 7.82 8.02 -20.39
N ALA A 151 9.07 7.58 -20.30
CA ALA A 151 9.86 7.55 -19.06
C ALA A 151 10.66 8.84 -18.80
N GLY A 152 10.71 9.78 -19.77
CA GLY A 152 11.43 11.03 -19.66
C GLY A 152 11.93 11.55 -21.01
N SER A 153 12.68 12.65 -21.02
CA SER A 153 13.25 13.21 -22.26
C SER A 153 14.65 12.65 -22.53
N LEU A 154 14.87 12.23 -23.77
CA LEU A 154 16.18 11.87 -24.29
C LEU A 154 16.77 12.99 -25.14
N CYS A 155 17.99 12.81 -25.52
CA CYS A 155 18.88 13.76 -26.17
C CYS A 155 18.33 14.47 -27.40
N ILE A 156 18.95 15.61 -27.71
CA ILE A 156 18.96 16.27 -29.01
C ILE A 156 19.99 15.57 -29.88
N LEU A 157 19.58 15.15 -31.07
CA LEU A 157 20.39 14.34 -31.97
C LEU A 157 20.38 14.91 -33.37
N ASN A 158 21.53 14.85 -34.01
CA ASN A 158 21.68 15.17 -35.40
C ASN A 158 21.83 13.86 -36.20
N THR A 159 20.93 13.62 -37.16
CA THR A 159 21.11 12.57 -38.16
C THR A 159 21.34 13.23 -39.52
N ASN A 160 22.41 12.84 -40.15
CA ASN A 160 22.80 13.24 -41.52
C ASN A 160 22.20 12.30 -42.60
N GLY A 161 21.14 11.55 -42.23
CA GLY A 161 20.56 10.52 -43.08
C GLY A 161 21.18 9.13 -42.91
N SER A 162 22.07 8.97 -41.92
CA SER A 162 22.60 7.67 -41.49
C SER A 162 22.03 7.23 -40.17
N ASP A 163 22.16 5.94 -39.88
CA ASP A 163 21.72 5.35 -38.64
C ASP A 163 22.51 5.88 -37.45
N LEU A 164 21.81 6.18 -36.37
CA LEU A 164 22.37 6.66 -35.13
C LEU A 164 21.91 5.77 -33.95
N THR A 165 22.83 5.44 -33.07
CA THR A 165 22.50 4.66 -31.86
C THR A 165 22.77 5.50 -30.63
N ILE A 166 21.81 5.47 -29.69
CA ILE A 166 21.92 6.12 -28.38
C ILE A 166 21.50 5.12 -27.29
N ASP A 167 22.05 5.25 -26.10
CA ASP A 167 21.62 4.50 -24.93
C ASP A 167 20.49 5.24 -24.21
N GLU A 168 19.44 4.50 -23.82
CA GLU A 168 18.46 4.99 -22.83
C GLU A 168 19.19 5.21 -21.50
N LYS A 169 19.03 6.38 -20.92
CA LYS A 169 19.62 6.77 -19.64
C LYS A 169 18.59 6.97 -18.54
N ASN A 170 17.31 6.97 -18.89
CA ASN A 170 16.24 7.07 -17.91
C ASN A 170 15.97 5.68 -17.34
N VAL A 171 15.73 5.63 -16.04
CA VAL A 171 15.34 4.41 -15.33
C VAL A 171 13.84 4.52 -15.06
N ALA A 172 13.11 3.43 -15.27
CA ALA A 172 11.69 3.40 -14.92
C ALA A 172 11.49 3.75 -13.44
N PRO A 173 10.42 4.48 -13.09
CA PRO A 173 10.06 4.69 -11.71
C PRO A 173 9.69 3.36 -11.05
N THR A 174 9.87 3.27 -9.73
CA THR A 174 9.40 2.15 -8.93
C THR A 174 8.51 2.65 -7.81
N ILE A 175 7.73 1.74 -7.22
CA ILE A 175 6.94 2.05 -6.03
C ILE A 175 7.22 1.04 -4.93
N ASP A 176 7.11 1.49 -3.68
CA ASP A 176 7.13 0.67 -2.49
C ASP A 176 5.94 1.05 -1.59
N LYS A 177 5.07 0.07 -1.31
CA LYS A 177 3.89 0.25 -0.45
C LYS A 177 4.15 -0.39 0.90
N LYS A 178 3.88 0.36 1.97
CA LYS A 178 4.04 -0.09 3.36
C LYS A 178 2.78 0.20 4.18
N ILE A 179 2.67 -0.50 5.29
CA ILE A 179 1.59 -0.42 6.26
C ILE A 179 2.17 -0.16 7.65
N ASP A 180 1.55 0.69 8.45
CA ASP A 180 1.94 1.02 9.82
C ASP A 180 3.46 1.20 10.01
N GLY A 181 4.02 2.14 9.25
CA GLY A 181 5.46 2.43 9.20
C GLY A 181 6.15 1.70 8.05
N ASN A 182 6.97 0.69 8.31
CA ASN A 182 7.78 0.01 7.28
C ASN A 182 7.49 -1.50 7.20
N LYS A 183 6.22 -1.89 7.28
CA LYS A 183 5.80 -3.30 7.26
C LYS A 183 5.08 -3.62 5.94
N ASP A 184 5.09 -4.90 5.56
CA ASP A 184 4.32 -5.43 4.44
C ASP A 184 2.95 -6.01 4.88
N SER A 185 2.81 -6.25 6.19
CA SER A 185 1.56 -6.71 6.79
C SER A 185 1.38 -6.20 8.21
N ASN A 186 0.14 -6.17 8.67
CA ASN A 186 -0.23 -5.90 10.06
C ASN A 186 -1.42 -6.75 10.50
N ASP A 187 -1.76 -6.61 11.78
CA ASP A 187 -2.92 -7.24 12.40
C ASP A 187 -3.87 -6.13 12.89
N ALA A 188 -5.18 -6.28 12.65
CA ALA A 188 -6.18 -5.29 13.03
C ALA A 188 -7.54 -5.92 13.32
N ALA A 189 -8.30 -5.33 14.25
CA ALA A 189 -9.68 -5.67 14.48
C ALA A 189 -10.63 -4.87 13.54
N ILE A 190 -11.86 -5.33 13.39
CA ILE A 190 -12.92 -4.52 12.78
C ILE A 190 -13.05 -3.21 13.56
N GLY A 191 -13.10 -2.08 12.83
CA GLY A 191 -13.13 -0.73 13.39
C GLY A 191 -11.75 -0.09 13.57
N ASP A 192 -10.65 -0.85 13.51
CA ASP A 192 -9.30 -0.30 13.59
C ASP A 192 -8.95 0.47 12.31
N VAL A 193 -8.19 1.56 12.48
CA VAL A 193 -7.66 2.36 11.38
C VAL A 193 -6.24 1.89 11.06
N VAL A 194 -6.01 1.65 9.78
CA VAL A 194 -4.73 1.18 9.23
C VAL A 194 -4.10 2.30 8.41
N ASN A 195 -2.81 2.55 8.60
CA ASN A 195 -2.07 3.61 7.91
C ASN A 195 -1.27 3.03 6.75
N TYR A 196 -1.41 3.62 5.57
CA TYR A 196 -0.70 3.22 4.37
C TYR A 196 0.24 4.33 3.89
N THR A 197 1.36 3.90 3.34
CA THR A 197 2.33 4.77 2.67
C THR A 197 2.75 4.12 1.37
N VAL A 198 2.66 4.86 0.25
CA VAL A 198 3.24 4.46 -1.04
C VAL A 198 4.34 5.46 -1.38
N THR A 199 5.57 4.99 -1.43
CA THR A 199 6.71 5.78 -1.91
C THR A 199 6.88 5.54 -3.40
N ILE A 200 6.79 6.60 -4.19
CA ILE A 200 7.09 6.61 -5.63
C ILE A 200 8.51 7.11 -5.78
N HIS A 201 9.43 6.26 -6.25
CA HIS A 201 10.80 6.63 -6.59
C HIS A 201 10.80 7.25 -7.98
N ALA A 202 10.35 8.52 -8.03
CA ALA A 202 10.22 9.26 -9.28
C ALA A 202 11.58 9.55 -9.90
N LYS A 203 11.63 9.51 -11.23
CA LYS A 203 12.83 9.76 -12.00
C LYS A 203 12.76 11.11 -12.70
N LYS A 204 13.92 11.68 -12.96
CA LYS A 204 14.03 12.90 -13.76
C LYS A 204 13.28 12.75 -15.08
N GLY A 205 12.46 13.74 -15.43
CA GLY A 205 11.63 13.74 -16.64
C GLY A 205 10.33 12.94 -16.47
N ALA A 206 9.89 12.73 -15.23
CA ALA A 206 8.60 12.11 -14.91
C ALA A 206 7.46 12.75 -15.73
N THR A 207 6.57 11.90 -16.28
CA THR A 207 5.39 12.31 -17.04
C THR A 207 4.29 11.26 -16.93
N GLY A 208 3.04 11.71 -16.96
CA GLY A 208 1.87 10.81 -16.98
C GLY A 208 1.69 9.94 -15.73
N TYR A 209 2.18 10.35 -14.56
CA TYR A 209 2.08 9.56 -13.35
C TYR A 209 0.64 9.49 -12.83
N VAL A 210 0.13 8.26 -12.74
CA VAL A 210 -1.16 7.95 -12.12
C VAL A 210 -0.98 6.77 -11.19
N LEU A 211 -1.00 7.02 -9.88
CA LEU A 211 -1.02 5.97 -8.88
C LEU A 211 -2.44 5.43 -8.73
N THR A 212 -2.61 4.14 -8.93
CA THR A 212 -3.89 3.42 -8.71
C THR A 212 -3.77 2.58 -7.45
N ASP A 213 -4.77 2.65 -6.58
CA ASP A 213 -4.86 1.89 -5.35
C ASP A 213 -6.14 1.06 -5.32
N THR A 214 -6.04 -0.21 -4.92
CA THR A 214 -7.15 -1.16 -4.90
C THR A 214 -7.16 -1.93 -3.60
N MET A 215 -8.21 -1.74 -2.82
CA MET A 215 -8.47 -2.42 -1.55
C MET A 215 -9.48 -3.54 -1.74
N THR A 216 -9.33 -4.63 -0.98
CA THR A 216 -10.39 -5.64 -0.85
C THR A 216 -11.58 -5.08 -0.06
N LYS A 217 -12.74 -5.76 -0.18
CA LYS A 217 -14.03 -5.32 0.42
C LYS A 217 -13.97 -5.08 1.93
N GLY A 218 -13.07 -5.78 2.65
CA GLY A 218 -12.90 -5.65 4.10
C GLY A 218 -12.20 -4.37 4.57
N LEU A 219 -11.80 -3.51 3.64
CA LEU A 219 -11.14 -2.23 3.92
C LEU A 219 -11.98 -1.07 3.38
N THR A 220 -12.28 -0.09 4.21
CA THR A 220 -12.98 1.14 3.81
C THR A 220 -11.99 2.30 3.76
N PHE A 221 -11.78 2.86 2.56
CA PHE A 221 -10.91 4.02 2.35
C PHE A 221 -11.46 5.28 3.04
N ASN A 222 -10.64 5.98 3.85
CA ASN A 222 -11.06 7.14 4.64
C ASN A 222 -10.99 8.49 3.88
N LYS A 223 -10.55 8.50 2.61
CA LYS A 223 -10.51 9.68 1.71
C LYS A 223 -9.60 10.81 2.22
N ASP A 224 -8.53 10.48 2.89
CA ASP A 224 -7.61 11.38 3.58
C ASP A 224 -6.21 11.40 2.95
N VAL A 225 -6.14 11.21 1.62
CA VAL A 225 -4.87 11.19 0.87
C VAL A 225 -4.09 12.48 1.06
N LYS A 226 -2.82 12.34 1.42
CA LYS A 226 -1.81 13.39 1.44
C LYS A 226 -0.61 12.99 0.62
N VAL A 227 -0.03 13.95 -0.09
CA VAL A 227 1.17 13.73 -0.90
C VAL A 227 2.27 14.67 -0.42
N THR A 228 3.45 14.12 -0.14
CA THR A 228 4.61 14.91 0.31
C THR A 228 5.86 14.59 -0.49
N VAL A 229 6.77 15.57 -0.58
CA VAL A 229 8.12 15.42 -1.11
C VAL A 229 9.09 16.00 -0.10
N GLY A 230 9.86 15.13 0.54
CA GLY A 230 10.61 15.51 1.73
C GLY A 230 9.68 16.06 2.82
N SER A 231 9.90 17.31 3.24
CA SER A 231 9.04 18.00 4.21
C SER A 231 7.91 18.83 3.61
N ASN A 232 7.82 18.90 2.28
CA ASN A 232 6.82 19.74 1.59
C ASN A 232 5.58 18.92 1.27
N GLU A 233 4.39 19.39 1.68
CA GLU A 233 3.10 18.81 1.28
C GLU A 233 2.66 19.45 -0.05
N LEU A 234 2.30 18.61 -1.03
CA LEU A 234 1.78 19.05 -2.32
C LEU A 234 0.32 19.47 -2.19
N THR A 235 -0.09 20.40 -3.04
CA THR A 235 -1.42 21.00 -3.02
C THR A 235 -2.42 20.17 -3.83
N LEU A 236 -3.46 19.68 -3.16
CA LEU A 236 -4.57 18.97 -3.80
C LEU A 236 -5.29 19.87 -4.82
N ASN A 237 -5.67 19.30 -5.97
CA ASN A 237 -6.29 19.95 -7.12
C ASN A 237 -5.42 21.01 -7.84
N ASN A 238 -4.13 21.07 -7.50
CA ASN A 238 -3.15 21.88 -8.19
C ASN A 238 -1.97 21.02 -8.68
N GLU A 239 -1.28 20.32 -7.76
CA GLU A 239 -0.13 19.47 -8.07
C GLU A 239 -0.53 18.01 -8.23
N TYR A 240 -1.61 17.59 -7.60
CA TYR A 240 -2.24 16.26 -7.78
C TYR A 240 -3.75 16.35 -7.60
N ALA A 241 -4.45 15.34 -8.12
CA ALA A 241 -5.89 15.14 -7.92
C ALA A 241 -6.18 13.71 -7.45
N VAL A 242 -7.22 13.55 -6.60
CA VAL A 242 -7.69 12.24 -6.13
C VAL A 242 -9.08 11.98 -6.70
N THR A 243 -9.26 10.82 -7.33
CA THR A 243 -10.54 10.40 -7.91
C THR A 243 -10.92 9.00 -7.47
N ALA A 244 -12.22 8.70 -7.39
CA ALA A 244 -12.76 7.36 -7.20
C ALA A 244 -13.30 6.87 -8.56
N PRO A 245 -12.55 6.02 -9.29
CA PRO A 245 -12.93 5.58 -10.62
C PRO A 245 -13.97 4.46 -10.58
N ALA A 246 -14.63 4.21 -11.72
CA ALA A 246 -15.59 3.12 -11.89
C ALA A 246 -14.96 1.80 -12.36
N ASP A 247 -13.63 1.72 -12.47
CA ASP A 247 -12.90 0.58 -13.04
C ASP A 247 -12.47 -0.49 -12.01
N GLY A 248 -13.04 -0.44 -10.81
CA GLY A 248 -12.75 -1.37 -9.71
C GLY A 248 -11.60 -0.97 -8.81
N ALA A 249 -10.85 0.08 -9.12
CA ALA A 249 -9.89 0.67 -8.19
C ALA A 249 -10.62 1.43 -7.07
N THR A 250 -10.01 1.47 -5.88
CA THR A 250 -10.55 2.22 -4.75
C THR A 250 -10.40 3.72 -4.98
N PHE A 251 -9.20 4.16 -5.38
CA PHE A 251 -8.94 5.54 -5.78
C PHE A 251 -7.74 5.62 -6.73
N LYS A 252 -7.61 6.78 -7.38
CA LYS A 252 -6.42 7.13 -8.18
C LYS A 252 -5.89 8.49 -7.74
N VAL A 253 -4.56 8.61 -7.72
CA VAL A 253 -3.84 9.88 -7.56
C VAL A 253 -3.21 10.21 -8.90
N THR A 254 -3.71 11.26 -9.56
CA THR A 254 -3.17 11.76 -10.82
C THR A 254 -2.32 12.98 -10.54
N PHE A 255 -1.04 12.94 -10.92
CA PHE A 255 -0.12 14.06 -10.76
C PHE A 255 -0.25 15.02 -11.95
N ALA A 256 -0.25 16.33 -11.67
CA ALA A 256 -0.29 17.34 -12.70
C ALA A 256 1.04 17.38 -13.49
N GLU A 257 0.97 17.50 -14.81
CA GLU A 257 2.16 17.62 -15.66
C GLU A 257 3.01 18.86 -15.30
N SER A 258 2.35 19.96 -14.90
CA SER A 258 3.04 21.15 -14.40
C SER A 258 3.94 20.85 -13.20
N TYR A 259 3.50 19.96 -12.30
CA TYR A 259 4.30 19.50 -11.16
C TYR A 259 5.38 18.50 -11.61
N LEU A 260 5.01 17.45 -12.34
CA LEU A 260 5.96 16.44 -12.82
C LEU A 260 7.12 17.07 -13.59
N ASN A 261 6.83 18.11 -14.33
CA ASN A 261 7.82 18.91 -15.05
C ASN A 261 8.84 19.63 -14.15
N THR A 262 8.60 19.79 -12.85
CA THR A 262 9.57 20.37 -11.90
C THR A 262 10.59 19.36 -11.37
N ILE A 263 10.35 18.05 -11.60
CA ILE A 263 11.25 16.97 -11.13
C ILE A 263 12.48 16.94 -12.03
N ASP A 264 13.58 17.50 -11.55
CA ASP A 264 14.86 17.64 -12.27
C ASP A 264 15.93 16.63 -11.84
N SER A 265 15.65 15.86 -10.79
CA SER A 265 16.49 14.81 -10.20
C SER A 265 15.62 13.68 -9.64
N ASP A 266 16.23 12.53 -9.36
CA ASP A 266 15.54 11.41 -8.69
C ASP A 266 14.95 11.89 -7.36
N THR A 267 13.67 11.64 -7.15
CA THR A 267 12.90 12.22 -6.06
C THR A 267 11.89 11.22 -5.52
N ASP A 268 11.80 11.10 -4.20
CA ASP A 268 10.78 10.29 -3.55
C ASP A 268 9.51 11.12 -3.32
N ILE A 269 8.41 10.69 -3.94
CA ILE A 269 7.07 11.23 -3.71
C ILE A 269 6.35 10.24 -2.79
N VAL A 270 5.90 10.72 -1.63
CA VAL A 270 5.26 9.88 -0.62
C VAL A 270 3.76 10.17 -0.59
N VAL A 271 2.95 9.16 -0.88
CA VAL A 271 1.49 9.20 -0.80
C VAL A 271 1.06 8.46 0.46
N SER A 272 0.44 9.16 1.41
CA SER A 272 -0.06 8.62 2.66
C SER A 272 -1.58 8.74 2.74
N TYR A 273 -2.24 7.75 3.34
CA TYR A 273 -3.68 7.70 3.54
C TYR A 273 -4.04 6.61 4.53
N THR A 274 -5.31 6.55 4.95
CA THR A 274 -5.79 5.53 5.88
C THR A 274 -7.00 4.75 5.32
N ALA A 275 -7.20 3.56 5.87
CA ALA A 275 -8.44 2.80 5.72
C ALA A 275 -8.88 2.23 7.05
N THR A 276 -10.18 1.97 7.19
CA THR A 276 -10.77 1.30 8.35
C THR A 276 -11.11 -0.13 7.99
N VAL A 277 -10.72 -1.09 8.83
CA VAL A 277 -11.16 -2.48 8.70
C VAL A 277 -12.66 -2.53 8.99
N ASN A 278 -13.45 -3.04 8.05
CA ASN A 278 -14.91 -3.05 8.15
C ASN A 278 -15.48 -4.45 8.40
N LYS A 279 -16.79 -4.54 8.52
CA LYS A 279 -17.53 -5.79 8.80
C LYS A 279 -17.39 -6.87 7.73
N ASP A 280 -16.97 -6.53 6.52
CA ASP A 280 -16.74 -7.45 5.40
C ASP A 280 -15.30 -7.96 5.34
N ALA A 281 -14.52 -7.74 6.41
CA ALA A 281 -13.13 -8.20 6.51
C ALA A 281 -13.03 -9.72 6.37
N GLU A 282 -12.11 -10.17 5.54
CA GLU A 282 -11.72 -11.59 5.46
C GLU A 282 -10.96 -11.96 6.74
N ILE A 283 -11.45 -13.00 7.42
CA ILE A 283 -10.86 -13.52 8.64
C ILE A 283 -9.91 -14.67 8.29
N GLY A 284 -8.80 -14.75 8.99
CA GLY A 284 -7.88 -15.86 8.79
C GLY A 284 -6.71 -15.52 7.87
N ASN A 285 -6.10 -16.58 7.31
CA ASN A 285 -4.82 -16.52 6.59
C ASN A 285 -4.88 -15.77 5.24
N THR A 286 -6.06 -15.60 4.63
CA THR A 286 -6.22 -14.86 3.38
C THR A 286 -5.90 -13.39 3.58
N GLY A 287 -6.41 -12.80 4.67
CA GLY A 287 -6.24 -11.39 5.01
C GLY A 287 -6.90 -10.43 4.01
N ASN A 288 -6.80 -9.15 4.34
CA ASN A 288 -7.38 -8.05 3.57
C ASN A 288 -6.25 -7.31 2.86
N THR A 289 -6.21 -7.39 1.53
CA THR A 289 -5.11 -6.83 0.75
C THR A 289 -5.41 -5.41 0.27
N ASN A 290 -4.34 -4.62 0.17
CA ASN A 290 -4.34 -3.32 -0.46
C ASN A 290 -3.16 -3.21 -1.42
N THR A 291 -3.45 -3.01 -2.71
CA THR A 291 -2.47 -3.07 -3.80
C THR A 291 -2.36 -1.73 -4.50
N ALA A 292 -1.14 -1.25 -4.68
CA ALA A 292 -0.84 -0.04 -5.44
C ALA A 292 -0.09 -0.38 -6.74
N GLN A 293 -0.31 0.42 -7.78
CA GLN A 293 0.42 0.38 -9.05
C GLN A 293 0.55 1.79 -9.63
N LEU A 294 1.73 2.18 -10.08
CA LEU A 294 1.95 3.44 -10.76
C LEU A 294 1.95 3.22 -12.27
N LYS A 295 1.05 3.91 -12.97
CA LYS A 295 1.15 4.13 -14.42
C LYS A 295 2.08 5.31 -14.68
N TYR A 296 2.96 5.17 -15.66
CA TYR A 296 3.84 6.24 -16.18
C TYR A 296 3.88 6.11 -17.70
N GLY A 297 3.55 7.20 -18.42
CA GLY A 297 3.38 7.11 -19.85
C GLY A 297 2.43 6.00 -20.28
N ASN A 298 2.91 5.05 -21.09
CA ASN A 298 2.14 3.89 -21.56
C ASN A 298 2.37 2.63 -20.70
N ASN A 299 3.31 2.65 -19.76
CA ASN A 299 3.68 1.52 -18.92
C ASN A 299 3.17 1.64 -17.48
N SER A 300 3.37 0.58 -16.72
CA SER A 300 3.07 0.53 -15.30
C SER A 300 4.18 -0.21 -14.53
N THR A 301 4.40 0.17 -13.28
CA THR A 301 5.29 -0.57 -12.36
C THR A 301 4.73 -1.96 -12.07
N VAL A 302 5.54 -2.83 -11.49
CA VAL A 302 5.01 -3.99 -10.77
C VAL A 302 4.09 -3.52 -9.63
N GLN A 303 3.15 -4.36 -9.26
CA GLN A 303 2.26 -4.07 -8.13
C GLN A 303 3.00 -4.21 -6.81
N SER A 304 2.69 -3.33 -5.85
CA SER A 304 3.15 -3.41 -4.46
C SER A 304 1.94 -3.57 -3.55
N THR A 305 1.94 -4.62 -2.72
CA THR A 305 0.77 -5.06 -1.95
C THR A 305 1.11 -5.19 -0.47
N THR A 306 0.19 -4.76 0.38
CA THR A 306 0.21 -5.00 1.82
C THR A 306 -1.00 -5.81 2.25
N THR A 307 -0.91 -6.51 3.39
CA THR A 307 -1.99 -7.37 3.89
C THR A 307 -2.30 -7.06 5.35
N THR A 308 -3.58 -6.92 5.69
CA THR A 308 -4.08 -6.79 7.06
C THR A 308 -4.81 -8.07 7.46
N TYR A 309 -4.39 -8.68 8.56
CA TYR A 309 -5.00 -9.89 9.10
C TYR A 309 -5.96 -9.57 10.24
N SER A 310 -7.10 -10.25 10.26
CA SER A 310 -8.06 -10.26 11.36
C SER A 310 -8.28 -11.70 11.83
N TYR A 311 -8.57 -11.86 13.11
CA TYR A 311 -8.58 -13.15 13.77
C TYR A 311 -9.94 -13.49 14.35
N GLU A 312 -10.13 -14.76 14.67
CA GLU A 312 -11.30 -15.27 15.38
C GLU A 312 -10.90 -16.41 16.33
N PHE A 313 -11.78 -16.76 17.20
CA PHE A 313 -11.70 -17.98 18.00
C PHE A 313 -13.08 -18.53 18.28
N ASP A 314 -13.15 -19.84 18.48
CA ASP A 314 -14.31 -20.55 18.94
C ASP A 314 -14.33 -20.61 20.46
N LEU A 315 -15.34 -20.06 21.09
CA LEU A 315 -15.60 -20.20 22.53
C LEU A 315 -16.41 -21.46 22.79
N VAL A 316 -15.87 -22.36 23.62
CA VAL A 316 -16.51 -23.61 24.00
C VAL A 316 -16.75 -23.64 25.50
N LYS A 317 -17.99 -23.77 25.92
CA LYS A 317 -18.37 -23.86 27.32
C LYS A 317 -18.64 -25.30 27.72
N THR A 318 -17.86 -25.84 28.70
CA THR A 318 -17.98 -27.25 29.13
C THR A 318 -17.96 -27.40 30.65
N ASP A 319 -18.32 -28.60 31.12
CA ASP A 319 -17.92 -29.08 32.41
C ASP A 319 -16.53 -29.79 32.38
N SER A 320 -16.10 -30.32 33.53
CA SER A 320 -14.82 -31.06 33.66
C SER A 320 -14.81 -32.37 32.87
N SER A 321 -15.97 -32.91 32.48
CA SER A 321 -16.13 -34.17 31.73
C SER A 321 -16.24 -33.90 30.20
N ASN A 322 -15.93 -32.69 29.74
CA ASN A 322 -16.02 -32.25 28.35
C ASN A 322 -17.47 -32.10 27.82
N LYS A 323 -18.51 -32.30 28.66
CA LYS A 323 -19.88 -32.09 28.24
C LYS A 323 -20.14 -30.60 28.02
N LEU A 324 -20.74 -30.22 26.88
CA LEU A 324 -21.11 -28.85 26.59
C LEU A 324 -22.21 -28.37 27.53
N LEU A 325 -22.10 -27.09 27.93
CA LEU A 325 -23.02 -26.39 28.80
C LEU A 325 -23.63 -25.20 28.09
N ILE A 326 -24.93 -24.91 28.40
CA ILE A 326 -25.63 -23.73 27.90
C ILE A 326 -26.05 -22.82 29.07
N GLY A 327 -26.44 -21.57 28.77
CA GLY A 327 -26.92 -20.60 29.75
C GLY A 327 -25.82 -19.75 30.39
N ALA A 328 -24.53 -19.94 30.00
CA ALA A 328 -23.47 -19.04 30.41
C ALA A 328 -23.52 -17.72 29.63
N LYS A 329 -23.04 -16.63 30.25
CA LYS A 329 -22.80 -15.35 29.59
C LYS A 329 -21.40 -14.84 29.89
N PHE A 330 -20.81 -14.19 28.88
CA PHE A 330 -19.46 -13.66 28.97
C PHE A 330 -19.38 -12.22 28.47
N LYS A 331 -18.40 -11.45 28.97
CA LYS A 331 -17.92 -10.22 28.37
C LYS A 331 -16.49 -10.44 27.89
N LEU A 332 -16.18 -9.89 26.72
CA LEU A 332 -14.84 -9.93 26.15
C LEU A 332 -14.15 -8.57 26.41
N TYR A 333 -12.93 -8.60 26.91
CA TYR A 333 -12.12 -7.40 27.14
C TYR A 333 -10.80 -7.48 26.38
N ASP A 334 -10.29 -6.34 25.97
CA ASP A 334 -8.99 -6.23 25.30
C ASP A 334 -7.82 -6.04 26.27
N SER A 335 -8.09 -6.04 27.57
CA SER A 335 -7.11 -5.87 28.65
C SER A 335 -7.55 -6.64 29.90
N ALA A 336 -6.58 -7.14 30.66
CA ALA A 336 -6.83 -7.89 31.91
C ALA A 336 -7.61 -7.07 32.94
N THR A 337 -7.38 -5.76 33.00
CA THR A 337 -7.95 -4.82 33.98
C THR A 337 -8.90 -3.79 33.35
N GLY A 338 -9.13 -3.88 32.05
CA GLY A 338 -10.03 -2.98 31.34
C GLY A 338 -11.47 -3.03 31.87
N THR A 339 -12.15 -1.91 31.86
CA THR A 339 -13.55 -1.78 32.33
C THR A 339 -14.56 -1.76 31.19
N ASN A 340 -14.10 -1.47 29.97
CA ASN A 340 -14.95 -1.42 28.79
C ASN A 340 -14.85 -2.73 28.02
N PRO A 341 -15.92 -3.53 27.94
CA PRO A 341 -15.94 -4.73 27.11
C PRO A 341 -15.97 -4.36 25.62
N VAL A 342 -15.44 -5.25 24.79
CA VAL A 342 -15.54 -5.18 23.32
C VAL A 342 -17.04 -5.20 22.94
N GLU A 343 -17.42 -4.30 22.04
CA GLU A 343 -18.75 -4.28 21.47
C GLU A 343 -18.83 -5.26 20.30
N LEU A 344 -19.88 -6.06 20.27
CA LEU A 344 -20.04 -7.18 19.33
C LEU A 344 -21.39 -7.11 18.65
N ILE A 345 -21.49 -7.61 17.44
CA ILE A 345 -22.77 -7.88 16.76
C ILE A 345 -23.02 -9.37 16.77
N LYS A 346 -24.18 -9.80 17.28
CA LYS A 346 -24.64 -11.18 17.21
C LYS A 346 -25.29 -11.46 15.86
N ASP A 347 -24.84 -12.49 15.18
CA ASP A 347 -25.54 -13.07 14.03
C ASP A 347 -26.68 -13.95 14.53
N ALA A 348 -27.93 -13.53 14.29
CA ALA A 348 -29.12 -14.24 14.74
C ALA A 348 -29.31 -15.62 14.08
N ALA A 349 -28.74 -15.87 12.90
CA ALA A 349 -28.85 -17.13 12.18
C ALA A 349 -27.89 -18.19 12.72
N THR A 350 -26.67 -17.81 13.06
CA THR A 350 -25.59 -18.73 13.51
C THR A 350 -25.40 -18.74 15.02
N GLY A 351 -25.73 -17.65 15.71
CA GLY A 351 -25.41 -17.41 17.11
C GLY A 351 -23.98 -16.93 17.35
N ASN A 352 -23.18 -16.74 16.31
CA ASN A 352 -21.82 -16.24 16.37
C ASN A 352 -21.77 -14.72 16.56
N TYR A 353 -20.59 -14.21 16.85
CA TYR A 353 -20.38 -12.80 17.09
C TYR A 353 -19.21 -12.28 16.23
N ARG A 354 -19.28 -11.04 15.81
CA ARG A 354 -18.14 -10.28 15.28
C ARG A 354 -17.94 -8.99 16.06
N VAL A 355 -16.76 -8.42 16.02
CA VAL A 355 -16.52 -7.07 16.55
C VAL A 355 -17.44 -6.08 15.81
N ALA A 356 -18.08 -5.19 16.57
CA ALA A 356 -18.92 -4.14 16.00
C ALA A 356 -18.06 -3.03 15.37
N GLU A 357 -18.55 -2.44 14.28
CA GLU A 357 -18.01 -1.17 13.79
C GLU A 357 -18.34 -0.05 14.78
N LYS A 358 -17.63 1.06 14.69
CA LYS A 358 -17.85 2.19 15.59
C LYS A 358 -19.29 2.72 15.48
N ASN A 359 -20.02 2.72 16.62
CA ASN A 359 -21.41 3.14 16.72
C ASN A 359 -22.38 2.30 15.85
N GLU A 360 -22.11 1.05 15.61
CA GLU A 360 -22.98 0.15 14.86
C GLU A 360 -24.24 -0.17 15.68
N ASP A 361 -25.41 -0.02 15.06
CA ASP A 361 -26.69 -0.33 15.70
C ASP A 361 -26.80 -1.83 16.02
N GLY A 362 -27.37 -2.16 17.17
CA GLY A 362 -27.53 -3.54 17.62
C GLY A 362 -26.30 -4.13 18.30
N ALA A 363 -25.26 -3.33 18.55
CA ALA A 363 -24.10 -3.77 19.29
C ALA A 363 -24.43 -4.20 20.72
N VAL A 364 -23.90 -5.36 21.13
CA VAL A 364 -24.06 -5.96 22.46
C VAL A 364 -22.71 -6.10 23.13
N LYS A 365 -22.71 -6.18 24.48
CA LYS A 365 -21.49 -6.33 25.29
C LYS A 365 -21.39 -7.69 25.96
N GLU A 366 -22.38 -8.57 25.75
CA GLU A 366 -22.41 -9.92 26.31
C GLU A 366 -22.52 -10.95 25.19
N ILE A 367 -21.75 -12.02 25.33
CA ILE A 367 -21.77 -13.23 24.54
C ILE A 367 -22.65 -14.24 25.30
N GLU A 368 -23.67 -14.78 24.67
CA GLU A 368 -24.56 -15.76 25.25
C GLU A 368 -24.27 -17.15 24.68
N ILE A 369 -24.15 -18.14 25.56
CA ILE A 369 -24.03 -19.56 25.17
C ILE A 369 -25.42 -20.17 25.25
N ASP A 370 -26.17 -20.12 24.17
CA ASP A 370 -27.57 -20.54 24.09
C ASP A 370 -27.78 -21.87 23.36
N SER A 371 -26.72 -22.48 22.85
CA SER A 371 -26.77 -23.73 22.12
C SER A 371 -25.57 -24.65 22.47
N PHE A 372 -25.75 -25.96 22.26
CA PHE A 372 -24.68 -26.96 22.46
C PHE A 372 -23.70 -26.96 21.28
N LYS A 373 -23.12 -25.78 20.97
CA LYS A 373 -22.14 -25.54 19.89
C LYS A 373 -21.03 -24.65 20.41
N ALA A 374 -19.96 -24.56 19.64
CA ALA A 374 -19.01 -23.46 19.77
C ALA A 374 -19.68 -22.17 19.32
N VAL A 375 -19.26 -21.06 19.93
CA VAL A 375 -19.64 -19.71 19.52
C VAL A 375 -18.41 -19.02 18.98
N THR A 376 -18.39 -18.73 17.68
CA THR A 376 -17.26 -18.04 17.03
C THR A 376 -17.33 -16.55 17.32
N ILE A 377 -16.20 -15.95 17.71
CA ILE A 377 -16.01 -14.51 17.88
C ILE A 377 -14.95 -14.05 16.89
N SER A 378 -15.34 -13.27 15.87
CA SER A 378 -14.50 -12.88 14.74
C SER A 378 -14.21 -11.38 14.67
N GLY A 379 -13.27 -10.99 13.79
CA GLY A 379 -12.91 -9.59 13.56
C GLY A 379 -12.00 -9.01 14.64
N LEU A 380 -11.19 -9.85 15.27
CA LEU A 380 -10.30 -9.50 16.38
C LEU A 380 -8.88 -9.18 15.89
N ASN A 381 -8.15 -8.39 16.66
CA ASN A 381 -6.72 -8.14 16.45
C ASN A 381 -5.87 -9.25 17.10
N LYS A 382 -4.61 -9.36 16.67
CA LYS A 382 -3.60 -10.25 17.26
C LYS A 382 -3.13 -9.72 18.61
N LYS A 383 -3.77 -10.19 19.68
CA LYS A 383 -3.39 -9.88 21.08
C LYS A 383 -4.04 -10.85 22.03
N THR A 384 -3.73 -10.70 23.33
CA THR A 384 -4.46 -11.42 24.37
C THR A 384 -5.74 -10.68 24.72
N TYR A 385 -6.87 -11.36 24.61
CA TYR A 385 -8.17 -10.93 25.12
C TYR A 385 -8.49 -11.63 26.43
N TYR A 386 -9.52 -11.16 27.11
CA TYR A 386 -9.91 -11.68 28.42
C TYR A 386 -11.41 -11.87 28.50
N LEU A 387 -11.84 -13.11 28.76
CA LEU A 387 -13.24 -13.47 28.96
C LEU A 387 -13.62 -13.39 30.44
N GLU A 388 -14.61 -12.58 30.77
CA GLU A 388 -15.23 -12.51 32.09
C GLU A 388 -16.57 -13.22 32.05
N GLU A 389 -16.73 -14.30 32.83
CA GLU A 389 -18.03 -14.94 32.96
C GLU A 389 -18.95 -14.05 33.81
N THR A 390 -20.05 -13.56 33.23
CA THR A 390 -21.05 -12.72 33.94
C THR A 390 -22.15 -13.57 34.57
N LEU A 391 -22.48 -14.69 33.91
CA LEU A 391 -23.46 -15.68 34.37
C LEU A 391 -22.93 -17.09 34.13
N ALA A 392 -22.94 -17.95 35.13
CA ALA A 392 -22.61 -19.37 34.98
C ALA A 392 -23.84 -20.20 34.56
N PRO A 393 -23.67 -21.38 33.93
CA PRO A 393 -24.73 -22.34 33.70
C PRO A 393 -25.42 -22.76 35.02
N GLY A 394 -26.73 -23.08 34.95
CA GLY A 394 -27.50 -23.52 36.11
C GLY A 394 -26.86 -24.72 36.83
N GLY A 395 -26.60 -24.61 38.14
CA GLY A 395 -25.97 -25.63 38.95
C GLY A 395 -24.43 -25.65 38.96
N TYR A 396 -23.81 -24.67 38.28
CA TYR A 396 -22.37 -24.52 38.22
C TYR A 396 -21.86 -23.27 38.95
N ASN A 397 -20.63 -23.30 39.45
CA ASN A 397 -19.99 -22.15 40.08
C ASN A 397 -19.49 -21.19 39.03
N LYS A 398 -19.81 -19.89 39.19
CA LYS A 398 -19.30 -18.81 38.36
C LYS A 398 -17.77 -18.66 38.54
N LEU A 399 -17.05 -18.40 37.44
CA LEU A 399 -15.62 -18.06 37.48
C LEU A 399 -15.42 -16.70 38.13
N THR A 400 -14.39 -16.60 38.99
CA THR A 400 -14.04 -15.36 39.71
C THR A 400 -13.03 -14.52 38.99
N GLU A 401 -12.28 -15.13 38.06
CA GLU A 401 -11.20 -14.50 37.32
C GLU A 401 -11.47 -14.54 35.82
N ARG A 402 -10.98 -13.52 35.11
CA ARG A 402 -11.01 -13.48 33.66
C ARG A 402 -10.11 -14.56 33.06
N GLN A 403 -10.60 -15.21 32.02
CA GLN A 403 -9.86 -16.24 31.29
C GLN A 403 -9.12 -15.60 30.10
N PRO A 404 -7.78 -15.72 30.00
CA PRO A 404 -7.03 -15.18 28.89
C PRO A 404 -7.29 -15.99 27.61
N VAL A 405 -7.38 -15.26 26.47
CA VAL A 405 -7.50 -15.78 25.11
C VAL A 405 -6.37 -15.20 24.29
N GLU A 406 -5.35 -15.98 23.98
CA GLU A 406 -4.19 -15.55 23.19
C GLU A 406 -4.46 -15.79 21.70
N LEU A 407 -4.57 -14.74 20.89
CA LEU A 407 -4.74 -14.80 19.43
C LEU A 407 -3.42 -14.55 18.71
N GLY A 408 -3.12 -15.34 17.68
CA GLY A 408 -2.03 -15.10 16.76
C GLY A 408 -0.62 -15.36 17.30
N LYS A 409 -0.45 -16.07 18.45
CA LYS A 409 0.88 -16.35 19.03
C LYS A 409 1.66 -17.36 18.19
N GLU A 410 0.98 -18.41 17.72
CA GLU A 410 1.52 -19.48 16.86
C GLU A 410 0.69 -19.71 15.59
N GLY A 411 -0.07 -18.69 15.16
CA GLY A 411 -1.05 -18.77 14.09
C GLY A 411 -2.47 -18.53 14.59
N PHE A 412 -3.45 -18.95 13.82
CA PHE A 412 -4.86 -18.86 14.18
C PHE A 412 -5.21 -19.96 15.18
N VAL A 413 -6.13 -19.66 16.11
CA VAL A 413 -6.66 -20.68 17.03
C VAL A 413 -7.39 -21.73 16.18
N ALA A 414 -7.07 -23.02 16.41
CA ALA A 414 -7.74 -24.10 15.70
C ALA A 414 -9.24 -24.12 16.04
N ASP A 415 -10.07 -24.42 15.06
CA ASP A 415 -11.52 -24.54 15.25
C ASP A 415 -11.83 -25.64 16.27
N ALA A 416 -12.93 -25.43 17.01
CA ALA A 416 -13.37 -26.40 17.99
C ALA A 416 -13.98 -27.65 17.33
N THR A 417 -13.54 -28.81 17.74
CA THR A 417 -14.13 -30.10 17.35
C THR A 417 -15.09 -30.57 18.43
N ILE A 418 -16.37 -30.73 18.08
CA ILE A 418 -17.47 -31.10 18.97
C ILE A 418 -18.22 -32.30 18.41
N ASN A 419 -18.29 -33.37 19.20
CA ASN A 419 -19.13 -34.53 18.90
C ASN A 419 -20.60 -34.23 19.23
N ASN A 420 -21.51 -34.63 18.33
CA ASN A 420 -22.97 -34.39 18.44
C ASN A 420 -23.32 -32.89 18.60
N SER A 421 -22.57 -32.01 17.92
CA SER A 421 -22.76 -30.57 17.98
C SER A 421 -24.23 -30.17 17.74
N GLY A 422 -24.75 -29.27 18.57
CA GLY A 422 -26.14 -28.80 18.50
C GLY A 422 -27.14 -29.64 19.27
N SER A 423 -26.74 -30.73 19.93
CA SER A 423 -27.62 -31.61 20.68
C SER A 423 -27.26 -31.65 22.18
N GLU A 424 -28.27 -31.87 23.02
CA GLU A 424 -28.00 -32.15 24.43
C GLU A 424 -27.07 -33.39 24.54
N GLY A 425 -26.02 -33.28 25.36
CA GLY A 425 -25.01 -34.33 25.49
C GLY A 425 -23.84 -34.23 24.51
N ALA A 426 -23.79 -33.14 23.71
CA ALA A 426 -22.59 -32.82 22.92
C ALA A 426 -21.34 -32.75 23.80
N THR A 427 -20.21 -33.18 23.25
CA THR A 427 -18.92 -33.20 23.96
C THR A 427 -17.81 -32.56 23.12
N TRP A 428 -17.01 -31.73 23.78
CA TRP A 428 -15.80 -31.16 23.20
C TRP A 428 -14.69 -32.22 23.09
N THR A 429 -13.94 -32.17 21.99
CA THR A 429 -12.82 -33.08 21.76
C THR A 429 -11.48 -32.32 21.79
N GLU A 430 -11.36 -31.25 20.97
CA GLU A 430 -10.14 -30.44 20.84
C GLU A 430 -10.44 -29.08 20.18
N GLY A 431 -9.46 -28.18 20.14
CA GLY A 431 -9.55 -26.86 19.50
C GLY A 431 -10.40 -25.88 20.28
N GLY A 432 -10.44 -24.64 19.74
CA GLY A 432 -11.16 -23.54 20.36
C GLY A 432 -10.60 -23.10 21.72
N VAL A 433 -11.24 -22.11 22.30
CA VAL A 433 -11.00 -21.61 23.65
C VAL A 433 -12.02 -22.25 24.61
N ARG A 434 -11.54 -23.24 25.34
CA ARG A 434 -12.41 -24.00 26.25
C ARG A 434 -12.48 -23.35 27.63
N VAL A 435 -13.70 -23.00 28.07
CA VAL A 435 -13.98 -22.47 29.43
C VAL A 435 -14.76 -23.50 30.23
N ILE A 436 -14.21 -23.89 31.37
CA ILE A 436 -14.75 -24.99 32.23
C ILE A 436 -15.44 -24.40 33.45
N ASN A 437 -16.68 -24.84 33.75
CA ASN A 437 -17.28 -24.66 35.07
C ASN A 437 -17.37 -26.02 35.79
N ASN A 438 -17.24 -25.94 37.10
CA ASN A 438 -17.43 -27.08 37.99
C ASN A 438 -18.73 -26.92 38.77
N THR A 439 -19.39 -28.02 39.06
CA THR A 439 -20.53 -28.04 39.98
C THR A 439 -20.12 -27.56 41.36
N GLY A 440 -20.99 -26.88 42.06
CA GLY A 440 -20.76 -26.45 43.44
C GLY A 440 -20.37 -27.66 44.30
N ALA A 441 -19.32 -27.55 45.11
CA ALA A 441 -19.05 -28.49 46.13
C ALA A 441 -20.26 -28.48 47.12
N THR A 442 -20.90 -29.60 47.30
CA THR A 442 -21.75 -29.76 48.48
C THR A 442 -20.84 -29.59 49.68
N LEU A 443 -20.92 -28.46 50.37
CA LEU A 443 -20.23 -28.29 51.64
C LEU A 443 -20.63 -29.48 52.50
N PRO A 444 -19.69 -30.22 53.10
CA PRO A 444 -20.03 -31.23 54.06
C PRO A 444 -20.92 -30.59 55.11
N SER A 445 -22.10 -31.14 55.33
CA SER A 445 -22.99 -30.68 56.39
C SER A 445 -22.20 -30.73 57.70
N THR A 446 -21.70 -29.58 58.17
CA THR A 446 -20.99 -29.48 59.45
C THR A 446 -21.93 -29.70 60.65
N GLY A 447 -23.26 -29.94 60.42
CA GLY A 447 -24.24 -30.28 61.43
C GLY A 447 -24.48 -31.76 61.69
N GLY A 448 -23.81 -32.67 60.91
CA GLY A 448 -23.88 -34.12 61.14
C GLY A 448 -22.91 -34.55 62.24
N MET A 449 -23.06 -35.63 62.86
CA MET A 449 -22.29 -36.41 63.87
C MET A 449 -21.25 -35.67 64.75
N GLY A 450 -20.51 -34.66 64.25
CA GLY A 450 -19.48 -33.95 65.01
C GLY A 450 -20.02 -33.13 66.16
N THR A 451 -21.08 -32.33 65.97
CA THR A 451 -21.68 -31.54 67.03
C THR A 451 -22.37 -32.40 68.06
N THR A 452 -23.06 -33.46 67.63
CA THR A 452 -23.67 -34.41 68.57
C THR A 452 -22.62 -35.12 69.45
N LEU A 453 -21.47 -35.50 68.86
CA LEU A 453 -20.37 -36.10 69.59
C LEU A 453 -19.76 -35.13 70.60
N PHE A 454 -19.58 -33.85 70.24
CA PHE A 454 -19.10 -32.82 71.15
C PHE A 454 -20.07 -32.55 72.32
N TYR A 455 -21.39 -32.56 72.07
CA TYR A 455 -22.39 -32.40 73.12
C TYR A 455 -22.43 -33.60 74.05
N VAL A 456 -22.34 -34.82 73.50
CA VAL A 456 -22.31 -36.07 74.36
C VAL A 456 -21.05 -36.12 75.17
N ILE A 457 -19.87 -35.91 74.57
CA ILE A 457 -18.60 -35.93 75.30
C ILE A 457 -18.50 -34.76 76.27
N GLY A 458 -18.82 -33.56 75.89
CA GLY A 458 -18.77 -32.35 76.72
C GLY A 458 -19.78 -32.43 77.88
N GLY A 459 -21.01 -32.94 77.62
CA GLY A 459 -22.00 -33.19 78.63
C GLY A 459 -21.59 -34.26 79.62
N GLY A 460 -21.00 -35.38 79.15
CA GLY A 460 -20.44 -36.45 79.97
C GLY A 460 -19.31 -35.99 80.89
N LEU A 461 -18.43 -35.16 80.40
CA LEU A 461 -17.34 -34.56 81.19
C LEU A 461 -17.86 -33.57 82.25
N MET A 462 -18.91 -32.80 81.97
CA MET A 462 -19.53 -31.95 82.98
C MET A 462 -20.20 -32.77 84.09
N VAL A 463 -20.90 -33.81 83.74
CA VAL A 463 -21.51 -34.75 84.76
C VAL A 463 -20.41 -35.43 85.60
N ALA A 464 -19.36 -35.89 85.00
CA ALA A 464 -18.23 -36.50 85.70
C ALA A 464 -17.54 -35.49 86.68
N ALA A 465 -17.37 -34.26 86.26
CA ALA A 465 -16.80 -33.23 87.08
C ALA A 465 -17.69 -32.86 88.28
N VAL A 466 -19.03 -32.80 88.10
CA VAL A 466 -19.95 -32.60 89.19
C VAL A 466 -19.95 -33.79 90.17
N VAL A 467 -19.90 -35.04 89.69
CA VAL A 467 -19.84 -36.20 90.56
C VAL A 467 -18.52 -36.25 91.35
N LEU A 468 -17.39 -35.85 90.71
CA LEU A 468 -16.08 -35.81 91.38
C LEU A 468 -16.07 -34.67 92.48
N LEU A 469 -16.68 -33.53 92.21
CA LEU A 469 -16.78 -32.44 93.17
C LEU A 469 -17.68 -32.79 94.35
N VAL A 470 -18.79 -33.47 94.11
CA VAL A 470 -19.68 -33.98 95.19
C VAL A 470 -19.05 -35.04 96.01
N THR A 471 -18.34 -35.99 95.38
CA THR A 471 -17.63 -37.08 96.11
C THR A 471 -16.44 -36.52 96.90
N LYS A 472 -15.68 -35.61 96.37
CA LYS A 472 -14.59 -34.91 97.08
C LYS A 472 -15.15 -34.15 98.28
N LYS A 473 -16.20 -33.40 98.20
CA LYS A 473 -16.84 -32.66 99.27
C LYS A 473 -17.44 -33.58 100.32
N ARG A 474 -17.91 -34.77 99.99
CA ARG A 474 -18.35 -35.81 100.93
C ARG A 474 -17.18 -36.45 101.68
N MET A 475 -16.01 -36.56 101.07
CA MET A 475 -14.82 -37.13 101.70
C MET A 475 -14.13 -36.16 102.64
N GLU A 476 -14.23 -34.82 102.36
CA GLU A 476 -13.70 -33.78 103.21
C GLU A 476 -14.55 -33.45 104.46
N ASN A 477 -15.78 -33.97 104.52
CA ASN A 477 -16.74 -33.79 105.60
C ASN A 477 -16.92 -35.08 106.50
N LYS A 478 -16.03 -36.03 106.35
CA LYS A 478 -15.86 -37.14 107.27
C LYS A 478 -14.51 -36.98 107.99
#